data_4457046f31ea3d436ef3f660579b5a0c
#
_entry.id   4457046f31ea3d436ef3f660579b5a0c
#
_cell.length_a   1.000
_cell.length_b   1.000
_cell.length_c   1.000
_cell.angle_alpha   90.00
_cell.angle_beta   90.00
_cell.angle_gamma   90.00
#
_symmetry.space_group_name_H-M   'P 1'
#
loop_
_entity.id
_entity.type
_entity.pdbx_description
1 polymer ?
#
loop_
_entity_poly.entity_id
_entity_poly.type
_entity_poly.pdbx_seq_one_letter_code
_entity_poly.pdbx_strand_id
1 'polypeptide(L)' 'LNKLLADLPDHFRLPIMHTKLEGLSVREAADLSGMSESAIKVGVHRGLKALAAKIRGALRRLKT' A
#
# COMPACT_ATOMS: atom_id res chain seq x y z
N LEU A 1 2.27 -10.54 4.98
CA LEU A 1 2.22 -9.25 4.26
C LEU A 1 1.18 -9.26 3.15
N ASN A 2 1.14 -10.32 2.34
CA ASN A 2 0.18 -10.43 1.25
C ASN A 2 -1.26 -10.37 1.73
N LYS A 3 -1.55 -10.95 2.88
CA LYS A 3 -2.89 -10.91 3.47
C LYS A 3 -3.29 -9.49 3.85
N LEU A 4 -2.36 -8.73 4.42
CA LEU A 4 -2.61 -7.35 4.81
C LEU A 4 -2.85 -6.47 3.58
N LEU A 5 -2.08 -6.69 2.52
CA LEU A 5 -2.26 -5.96 1.27
C LEU A 5 -3.58 -6.30 0.60
N ALA A 6 -3.99 -7.56 0.65
CA ALA A 6 -5.25 -8.00 0.04
C ALA A 6 -6.47 -7.32 0.66
N ASP A 7 -6.37 -6.90 1.92
CA ASP A 7 -7.47 -6.21 2.62
C ASP A 7 -7.58 -4.74 2.24
N LEU A 8 -6.57 -4.19 1.57
CA LEU A 8 -6.59 -2.79 1.16
C LEU A 8 -7.36 -2.58 -0.14
N PRO A 9 -8.02 -1.41 -0.32
CA PRO A 9 -8.59 -1.06 -1.61
C PRO A 9 -7.51 -0.99 -2.69
N ASP A 10 -7.89 -1.20 -3.94
CA ASP A 10 -6.94 -1.21 -5.06
C ASP A 10 -6.16 0.10 -5.18
N HIS A 11 -6.79 1.24 -4.92
CA HIS A 11 -6.12 2.54 -5.04
C HIS A 11 -5.02 2.75 -3.99
N PHE A 12 -4.97 1.92 -2.96
CA PHE A 12 -3.86 1.88 -1.99
C PHE A 12 -2.93 0.69 -2.27
N ARG A 13 -3.51 -0.46 -2.58
CA ARG A 13 -2.77 -1.70 -2.77
C ARG A 13 -1.85 -1.64 -3.98
N LEU A 14 -2.38 -1.20 -5.13
CA LEU A 14 -1.60 -1.15 -6.36
C LEU A 14 -0.39 -0.21 -6.26
N PRO A 15 -0.52 1.01 -5.73
CA PRO A 15 0.65 1.87 -5.54
C PRO A 15 1.73 1.23 -4.67
N ILE A 16 1.35 0.59 -3.57
CA ILE A 16 2.31 -0.07 -2.68
C ILE A 16 2.98 -1.25 -3.39
N MET A 17 2.21 -2.10 -4.04
CA MET A 17 2.74 -3.26 -4.74
C MET A 17 3.75 -2.85 -5.81
N HIS A 18 3.39 -1.90 -6.65
CA HIS A 18 4.26 -1.50 -7.74
C HIS A 18 5.53 -0.78 -7.27
N THR A 19 5.41 0.09 -6.29
CA THR A 19 6.57 0.89 -5.86
C THR A 19 7.45 0.18 -4.82
N LYS A 20 6.85 -0.52 -3.87
CA LYS A 20 7.59 -1.10 -2.75
C LYS A 20 7.97 -2.56 -2.96
N LEU A 21 7.11 -3.35 -3.59
CA LEU A 21 7.38 -4.77 -3.81
C LEU A 21 8.07 -5.02 -5.15
N GLU A 22 7.63 -4.34 -6.21
CA GLU A 22 8.21 -4.50 -7.53
C GLU A 22 9.36 -3.53 -7.83
N GLY A 23 9.54 -2.52 -6.98
CA GLY A 23 10.63 -1.57 -7.13
C GLY A 23 10.48 -0.57 -8.27
N LEU A 24 9.24 -0.36 -8.75
CA LEU A 24 8.98 0.57 -9.84
C LEU A 24 8.98 2.01 -9.35
N SER A 25 9.30 2.94 -10.24
CA SER A 25 9.19 4.38 -9.95
C SER A 25 7.71 4.77 -9.88
N VAL A 26 7.44 5.95 -9.30
CA VAL A 26 6.08 6.50 -9.27
C VAL A 26 5.50 6.60 -10.67
N ARG A 27 6.30 7.04 -11.64
CA ARG A 27 5.87 7.17 -13.02
C ARG A 27 5.51 5.83 -13.64
N GLU A 28 6.34 4.82 -13.43
CA GLU A 28 6.08 3.47 -13.93
C GLU A 28 4.84 2.88 -13.29
N ALA A 29 4.69 3.06 -11.99
CA ALA A 29 3.50 2.59 -11.28
C ALA A 29 2.24 3.27 -11.79
N ALA A 30 2.30 4.57 -12.08
CA ALA A 30 1.18 5.31 -12.64
C ALA A 30 0.79 4.75 -14.01
N ASP A 31 1.77 4.49 -14.86
CA ASP A 31 1.52 3.95 -16.19
C ASP A 31 0.86 2.56 -16.14
N LEU A 32 1.35 1.70 -15.26
CA LEU A 32 0.82 0.33 -15.15
C LEU A 32 -0.56 0.27 -14.53
N SER A 33 -0.82 1.13 -13.54
CA SER A 33 -2.09 1.10 -12.82
C SER A 33 -3.19 1.94 -13.45
N GLY A 34 -2.83 2.82 -14.40
CA GLY A 34 -3.77 3.78 -14.97
C GLY A 34 -4.10 4.93 -14.04
N MET A 35 -3.32 5.10 -12.97
CA MET A 35 -3.50 6.18 -12.01
C MET A 35 -2.53 7.33 -12.30
N SER A 36 -2.83 8.52 -11.78
CA SER A 36 -1.91 9.65 -11.87
C SER A 36 -0.73 9.47 -10.90
N GLU A 37 0.38 10.16 -11.15
CA GLU A 37 1.51 10.10 -10.24
C GLU A 37 1.15 10.62 -8.85
N SER A 38 0.34 11.67 -8.78
CA SER A 38 -0.15 12.18 -7.49
C SER A 38 -0.95 11.13 -6.74
N ALA A 39 -1.82 10.41 -7.45
CA ALA A 39 -2.62 9.34 -6.86
C ALA A 39 -1.74 8.19 -6.33
N ILE A 40 -0.67 7.87 -7.07
CA ILE A 40 0.30 6.85 -6.61
C ILE A 40 0.97 7.29 -5.32
N LYS A 41 1.46 8.52 -5.25
CA LYS A 41 2.12 9.05 -4.05
C LYS A 41 1.19 9.04 -2.84
N VAL A 42 -0.03 9.54 -3.02
CA VAL A 42 -1.04 9.55 -1.95
C VAL A 42 -1.40 8.13 -1.54
N GLY A 43 -1.59 7.25 -2.52
CA GLY A 43 -1.93 5.85 -2.27
C GLY A 43 -0.88 5.12 -1.46
N VAL A 44 0.40 5.32 -1.79
CA VAL A 44 1.50 4.73 -1.03
C VAL A 44 1.50 5.25 0.41
N HIS A 45 1.41 6.56 0.58
CA HIS A 45 1.44 7.18 1.90
C HIS A 45 0.28 6.71 2.79
N ARG A 46 -0.93 6.81 2.28
CA ARG A 46 -2.13 6.41 3.02
C ARG A 46 -2.21 4.91 3.22
N GLY A 47 -1.79 4.15 2.21
CA GLY A 47 -1.78 2.70 2.30
C GLY A 47 -0.81 2.20 3.36
N LEU A 48 0.38 2.78 3.43
CA LEU A 48 1.35 2.42 4.46
C LEU A 48 0.84 2.76 5.85
N LYS A 49 0.15 3.90 6.00
CA LYS A 49 -0.48 4.25 7.28
C LYS A 49 -1.54 3.23 7.68
N ALA A 50 -2.36 2.81 6.73
CA ALA A 50 -3.39 1.81 6.99
C ALA A 50 -2.78 0.46 7.39
N LEU A 51 -1.71 0.06 6.72
CA LEU A 51 -0.99 -1.17 7.07
C LEU A 51 -0.39 -1.09 8.47
N ALA A 52 0.23 0.04 8.80
CA ALA A 52 0.82 0.24 10.12
C ALA A 52 -0.24 0.15 11.22
N ALA A 53 -1.42 0.70 10.98
CA ALA A 53 -2.52 0.61 11.94
C ALA A 53 -2.98 -0.83 12.15
N LYS A 54 -3.08 -1.61 11.06
CA LYS A 54 -3.45 -3.03 11.14
C LYS A 54 -2.41 -3.85 11.89
N ILE A 55 -1.13 -3.59 11.63
CA ILE A 55 -0.03 -4.27 12.32
C ILE A 55 -0.07 -3.96 13.80
N ARG A 56 -0.28 -2.69 14.17
CA ARG A 56 -0.40 -2.31 15.59
C ARG A 56 -1.56 -3.02 16.27
N GLY A 57 -2.70 -3.12 15.60
CA GLY A 57 -3.86 -3.84 16.12
C GLY A 57 -3.54 -5.31 16.35
N ALA A 58 -2.85 -5.95 15.41
CA ALA A 58 -2.45 -7.35 15.53
C ALA A 58 -1.48 -7.55 16.71
N LEU A 59 -0.51 -6.63 16.85
CA LEU A 59 0.45 -6.69 17.96
C LEU A 59 -0.23 -6.54 19.32
N ARG A 60 -1.23 -5.67 19.41
CA ARG A 60 -2.01 -5.51 20.65
C ARG A 60 -2.72 -6.80 21.04
N ARG A 61 -3.28 -7.51 20.07
CA ARG A 61 -3.94 -8.78 20.30
C ARG A 61 -2.97 -9.83 20.83
N LEU A 62 -1.74 -9.81 20.34
CA LEU A 62 -0.74 -10.77 20.78
C LEU A 62 -0.28 -10.52 22.23
N LYS A 63 -0.41 -9.29 22.71
CA LYS A 63 -0.01 -8.92 24.07
C LYS A 63 -1.06 -9.28 25.11
N THR A 64 -2.27 -9.56 24.70
CA THR A 64 -3.34 -9.97 25.62
C THR A 64 -3.51 -11.47 25.63
#